data_e4bfcb82c724df9d9c9bee00b9e687e7
#
_entry.id   e4bfcb82c724df9d9c9bee00b9e687e7
#
_cell.length_a   1.000
_cell.length_b   1.000
_cell.length_c   1.000
_cell.angle_alpha   90.00
_cell.angle_beta   90.00
_cell.angle_gamma   90.00
#
_symmetry.space_group_name_H-M   'P 1'
#
loop_
_entity.id
_entity.type
_entity.pdbx_description
1 polymer ?
#
loop_
_entity_poly.entity_id
_entity_poly.type
_entity_poly.pdbx_seq_one_letter_code
_entity_poly.pdbx_strand_id
1 'polypeptide(L)'
;MSYRNRDQGPRGGAEHLARIHGTEEDRVNCPFYFKIGACRHGDKCSRQHHRPPFSETVLVKHMWNNPMCAVISTGGNLNMIDKTKLQDGFDEFYEEIFEELQKFGKVEDIQVCENLGDHMVGNVYVKFNDEEDAQSALVGLNGRFYAGRQLTCEFSPVTDFHEARCRQFDEGTCSRGPYCNFMHICEPSNGLREYLDKVS
;
A
#
# COMPACT_ATOMS: atom_id res chain seq x y z
N MET A 1 -1.54 14.28 44.99
CA MET A 1 -0.68 13.52 44.05
C MET A 1 -1.55 13.12 42.87
N SER A 2 -1.40 13.83 41.73
CA SER A 2 -2.25 13.64 40.57
C SER A 2 -1.56 12.63 39.67
N TYR A 3 -2.13 11.44 39.52
CA TYR A 3 -1.73 10.46 38.51
C TYR A 3 -2.16 11.00 37.14
N ARG A 4 -1.22 11.57 36.40
CA ARG A 4 -1.44 11.84 34.96
C ARG A 4 -1.52 10.51 34.25
N ASN A 5 -2.74 10.16 33.79
CA ASN A 5 -2.97 9.10 32.82
C ASN A 5 -2.21 9.46 31.52
N ARG A 6 -1.13 8.74 31.25
CA ARG A 6 -0.31 8.88 30.01
C ARG A 6 -0.84 8.07 28.83
N ASP A 7 -2.09 7.60 28.87
CA ASP A 7 -2.62 6.63 27.91
C ASP A 7 -3.79 7.16 27.08
N GLN A 8 -3.78 8.43 26.76
CA GLN A 8 -4.72 8.98 25.78
C GLN A 8 -3.96 9.65 24.65
N GLY A 9 -3.29 8.82 23.82
CA GLY A 9 -2.97 9.21 22.46
C GLY A 9 -4.28 9.52 21.71
N PRO A 10 -4.25 10.35 20.64
CA PRO A 10 -5.45 10.75 19.93
C PRO A 10 -6.22 9.50 19.48
N ARG A 11 -7.47 9.40 19.92
CA ARG A 11 -8.36 8.28 19.56
C ARG A 11 -8.63 8.33 18.06
N GLY A 12 -8.14 7.34 17.30
CA GLY A 12 -8.50 7.17 15.90
C GLY A 12 -7.37 6.94 14.90
N GLY A 13 -6.08 6.97 15.31
CA GLY A 13 -4.96 6.66 14.42
C GLY A 13 -4.86 5.18 14.02
N ALA A 14 -3.98 4.86 13.05
CA ALA A 14 -3.80 3.50 12.55
C ALA A 14 -3.40 2.51 13.64
N GLU A 15 -2.54 2.89 14.56
CA GLU A 15 -2.15 2.06 15.70
C GLU A 15 -3.32 1.73 16.64
N HIS A 16 -4.23 2.69 16.88
CA HIS A 16 -5.44 2.42 17.65
C HIS A 16 -6.32 1.38 16.95
N LEU A 17 -6.47 1.51 15.64
CA LEU A 17 -7.23 0.56 14.83
C LEU A 17 -6.58 -0.83 14.84
N ALA A 18 -5.26 -0.93 14.73
CA ALA A 18 -4.54 -2.19 14.83
C ALA A 18 -4.73 -2.86 16.20
N ARG A 19 -4.74 -2.08 17.29
CA ARG A 19 -4.93 -2.58 18.65
C ARG A 19 -6.30 -3.17 18.89
N ILE A 20 -7.38 -2.59 18.34
CA ILE A 20 -8.74 -3.10 18.51
C ILE A 20 -9.08 -4.25 17.56
N HIS A 21 -8.27 -4.47 16.52
CA HIS A 21 -8.51 -5.49 15.51
C HIS A 21 -8.68 -6.89 16.13
N GLY A 22 -9.80 -7.56 15.80
CA GLY A 22 -10.12 -8.89 16.31
C GLY A 22 -10.64 -8.92 17.76
N THR A 23 -10.87 -7.79 18.41
CA THR A 23 -11.51 -7.68 19.73
C THR A 23 -13.04 -7.52 19.59
N GLU A 24 -13.76 -7.51 20.73
CA GLU A 24 -15.21 -7.23 20.75
C GLU A 24 -15.57 -5.85 20.16
N GLU A 25 -14.67 -4.88 20.25
CA GLU A 25 -14.84 -3.53 19.70
C GLU A 25 -14.81 -3.52 18.16
N ASP A 26 -14.24 -4.55 17.56
CA ASP A 26 -14.00 -4.66 16.11
C ASP A 26 -15.13 -5.39 15.34
N ARG A 27 -16.25 -5.73 15.96
CA ARG A 27 -17.32 -6.50 15.32
C ARG A 27 -17.94 -5.84 14.09
N VAL A 28 -17.87 -4.52 13.99
CA VAL A 28 -18.47 -3.73 12.90
C VAL A 28 -17.46 -3.40 11.79
N ASN A 29 -16.18 -3.52 12.06
CA ASN A 29 -15.12 -3.13 11.13
C ASN A 29 -14.81 -4.21 10.09
N CYS A 30 -14.39 -3.80 8.90
CA CYS A 30 -14.00 -4.70 7.84
C CYS A 30 -12.57 -5.23 8.06
N PRO A 31 -12.37 -6.54 8.31
CA PRO A 31 -11.04 -7.08 8.57
C PRO A 31 -10.09 -6.94 7.37
N PHE A 32 -10.61 -6.98 6.13
CA PHE A 32 -9.79 -6.73 4.95
C PHE A 32 -9.31 -5.30 4.87
N TYR A 33 -10.20 -4.33 5.11
CA TYR A 33 -9.81 -2.92 5.09
C TYR A 33 -8.75 -2.61 6.16
N PHE A 34 -8.90 -3.18 7.35
CA PHE A 34 -7.90 -3.02 8.41
C PHE A 34 -6.55 -3.60 8.07
N LYS A 35 -6.53 -4.85 7.57
CA LYS A 35 -5.28 -5.58 7.31
C LYS A 35 -4.56 -5.12 6.06
N ILE A 36 -5.30 -4.67 5.06
CA ILE A 36 -4.79 -4.50 3.69
C ILE A 36 -4.92 -3.04 3.23
N GLY A 37 -5.68 -2.22 3.96
CA GLY A 37 -6.00 -0.84 3.55
C GLY A 37 -7.00 -0.78 2.39
N ALA A 38 -7.47 -1.92 1.87
CA ALA A 38 -8.39 -2.02 0.75
C ALA A 38 -9.38 -3.16 0.92
N CYS A 39 -10.58 -3.00 0.38
CA CYS A 39 -11.63 -4.01 0.41
C CYS A 39 -12.33 -4.09 -0.94
N ARG A 40 -12.50 -5.34 -1.46
CA ARG A 40 -13.18 -5.59 -2.75
C ARG A 40 -14.60 -5.06 -2.84
N HIS A 41 -15.27 -4.86 -1.71
CA HIS A 41 -16.64 -4.35 -1.67
C HIS A 41 -16.72 -2.83 -1.68
N GLY A 42 -15.58 -2.12 -1.50
CA GLY A 42 -15.53 -0.67 -1.47
C GLY A 42 -16.61 -0.08 -0.56
N ASP A 43 -17.29 0.94 -1.04
CA ASP A 43 -18.37 1.62 -0.31
C ASP A 43 -19.66 0.77 -0.10
N LYS A 44 -19.75 -0.36 -0.82
CA LYS A 44 -20.86 -1.32 -0.66
C LYS A 44 -20.58 -2.40 0.39
N CYS A 45 -19.47 -2.30 1.12
CA CYS A 45 -19.15 -3.26 2.17
C CYS A 45 -20.21 -3.19 3.28
N SER A 46 -20.67 -4.35 3.74
CA SER A 46 -21.61 -4.44 4.88
C SER A 46 -20.95 -4.10 6.22
N ARG A 47 -19.62 -3.97 6.24
CA ARG A 47 -18.81 -3.61 7.40
C ARG A 47 -18.21 -2.22 7.22
N GLN A 48 -17.84 -1.58 8.31
CA GLN A 48 -17.29 -0.22 8.29
C GLN A 48 -15.83 -0.21 7.82
N HIS A 49 -15.50 0.76 6.97
CA HIS A 49 -14.15 1.14 6.58
C HIS A 49 -13.78 2.41 7.32
N HIS A 50 -13.11 2.26 8.44
CA HIS A 50 -12.68 3.40 9.23
C HIS A 50 -11.33 3.90 8.73
N ARG A 51 -11.31 5.07 8.11
CA ARG A 51 -10.06 5.71 7.67
C ARG A 51 -9.40 6.36 8.87
N PRO A 52 -8.13 6.03 9.17
CA PRO A 52 -7.43 6.70 10.24
C PRO A 52 -7.20 8.17 9.90
N PRO A 53 -7.35 9.10 10.86
CA PRO A 53 -7.08 10.52 10.64
C PRO A 53 -5.57 10.82 10.56
N PHE A 54 -4.71 9.90 11.01
CA PHE A 54 -3.26 9.91 10.90
C PHE A 54 -2.71 8.48 10.91
N SER A 55 -1.56 8.29 10.29
CA SER A 55 -0.86 7.01 10.16
C SER A 55 0.56 7.27 9.68
N GLU A 56 1.50 6.40 10.02
CA GLU A 56 2.81 6.34 9.38
C GLU A 56 2.73 5.84 7.94
N THR A 57 1.63 5.18 7.55
CA THR A 57 1.44 4.62 6.22
C THR A 57 0.47 5.45 5.37
N VAL A 58 0.94 5.87 4.20
CA VAL A 58 0.14 6.53 3.16
C VAL A 58 -0.14 5.55 2.03
N LEU A 59 -1.39 5.47 1.61
CA LEU A 59 -1.82 4.77 0.41
C LEU A 59 -1.99 5.76 -0.74
N VAL A 60 -1.22 5.56 -1.81
CA VAL A 60 -1.42 6.23 -3.10
C VAL A 60 -2.15 5.28 -4.03
N LYS A 61 -3.44 5.58 -4.29
CA LYS A 61 -4.31 4.68 -5.06
C LYS A 61 -3.95 4.67 -6.54
N HIS A 62 -3.87 3.47 -7.12
CA HIS A 62 -3.71 3.24 -8.56
C HIS A 62 -2.55 4.02 -9.18
N MET A 63 -1.47 4.27 -8.42
CA MET A 63 -0.33 5.03 -8.89
C MET A 63 0.46 4.26 -9.95
N TRP A 64 0.76 2.98 -9.69
CA TRP A 64 1.48 2.15 -10.64
C TRP A 64 0.60 1.69 -11.80
N ASN A 65 1.04 1.97 -13.01
CA ASN A 65 0.36 1.51 -14.21
C ASN A 65 0.84 0.10 -14.58
N ASN A 66 0.25 -0.92 -13.93
CA ASN A 66 0.65 -2.31 -14.17
C ASN A 66 0.44 -2.70 -15.64
N PRO A 67 1.52 -3.00 -16.40
CA PRO A 67 1.42 -3.34 -17.82
C PRO A 67 0.58 -4.59 -18.09
N MET A 68 0.45 -5.50 -17.12
CA MET A 68 -0.39 -6.69 -17.25
C MET A 68 -1.88 -6.35 -17.43
N CYS A 69 -2.32 -5.22 -16.87
CA CYS A 69 -3.70 -4.75 -17.07
C CYS A 69 -4.02 -4.50 -18.53
N ALA A 70 -3.11 -3.88 -19.28
CA ALA A 70 -3.28 -3.60 -20.70
C ALA A 70 -3.37 -4.90 -21.53
N VAL A 71 -2.52 -5.87 -21.21
CA VAL A 71 -2.51 -7.17 -21.90
C VAL A 71 -3.82 -7.92 -21.68
N ILE A 72 -4.31 -7.96 -20.43
CA ILE A 72 -5.57 -8.62 -20.09
C ILE A 72 -6.75 -7.94 -20.78
N SER A 73 -6.80 -6.60 -20.76
CA SER A 73 -7.90 -5.84 -21.38
C SER A 73 -8.00 -6.05 -22.90
N THR A 74 -6.87 -6.35 -23.55
CA THR A 74 -6.81 -6.67 -24.98
C THR A 74 -6.98 -8.15 -25.30
N GLY A 75 -7.22 -8.99 -24.27
CA GLY A 75 -7.30 -10.46 -24.44
C GLY A 75 -5.97 -11.12 -24.79
N GLY A 76 -4.86 -10.43 -24.54
CA GLY A 76 -3.51 -10.90 -24.82
C GLY A 76 -3.07 -12.05 -23.89
N ASN A 77 -2.00 -12.75 -24.28
CA ASN A 77 -1.43 -13.83 -23.50
C ASN A 77 -0.30 -13.30 -22.60
N LEU A 78 -0.49 -13.39 -21.29
CA LEU A 78 0.49 -12.96 -20.30
C LEU A 78 1.85 -13.68 -20.41
N ASN A 79 1.87 -14.91 -20.95
CA ASN A 79 3.12 -15.64 -21.15
C ASN A 79 4.01 -15.08 -22.28
N MET A 80 3.48 -14.18 -23.11
CA MET A 80 4.23 -13.52 -24.18
C MET A 80 4.88 -12.21 -23.73
N ILE A 81 4.66 -11.80 -22.50
CA ILE A 81 5.26 -10.57 -21.97
C ILE A 81 6.74 -10.83 -21.68
N ASP A 82 7.58 -9.92 -22.14
CA ASP A 82 9.00 -9.91 -21.83
C ASP A 82 9.19 -9.52 -20.34
N LYS A 83 9.51 -10.50 -19.52
CA LYS A 83 9.68 -10.31 -18.09
C LYS A 83 10.82 -9.35 -17.74
N THR A 84 11.86 -9.30 -18.57
CA THR A 84 12.98 -8.39 -18.35
C THR A 84 12.51 -6.95 -18.51
N LYS A 85 11.79 -6.66 -19.59
CA LYS A 85 11.23 -5.31 -19.81
C LYS A 85 10.20 -4.91 -18.76
N LEU A 86 9.44 -5.88 -18.22
CA LEU A 86 8.54 -5.61 -17.11
C LEU A 86 9.31 -5.20 -15.86
N GLN A 87 10.38 -5.93 -15.54
CA GLN A 87 11.21 -5.64 -14.39
C GLN A 87 11.94 -4.30 -14.55
N ASP A 88 12.54 -4.06 -15.73
CA ASP A 88 13.23 -2.79 -16.00
C ASP A 88 12.28 -1.58 -15.85
N GLY A 89 11.08 -1.67 -16.43
CA GLY A 89 10.08 -0.60 -16.30
C GLY A 89 9.51 -0.46 -14.89
N PHE A 90 9.49 -1.53 -14.10
CA PHE A 90 9.12 -1.47 -12.69
C PHE A 90 10.24 -0.84 -11.86
N ASP A 91 11.48 -1.18 -12.12
CA ASP A 91 12.65 -0.63 -11.43
C ASP A 91 12.76 0.88 -11.67
N GLU A 92 12.57 1.36 -12.92
CA GLU A 92 12.50 2.79 -13.25
C GLU A 92 11.39 3.50 -12.44
N PHE A 93 10.19 2.92 -12.41
CA PHE A 93 9.08 3.45 -11.61
C PHE A 93 9.41 3.50 -10.12
N TYR A 94 9.98 2.40 -9.58
CA TYR A 94 10.26 2.29 -8.14
C TYR A 94 11.33 3.29 -7.70
N GLU A 95 12.41 3.47 -8.48
CA GLU A 95 13.46 4.45 -8.23
C GLU A 95 12.90 5.88 -8.24
N GLU A 96 12.10 6.23 -9.28
CA GLU A 96 11.48 7.55 -9.40
C GLU A 96 10.59 7.90 -8.19
N ILE A 97 9.73 6.97 -7.76
CA ILE A 97 8.87 7.23 -6.62
C ILE A 97 9.65 7.28 -5.31
N PHE A 98 10.68 6.46 -5.15
CA PHE A 98 11.53 6.46 -3.96
C PHE A 98 12.23 7.81 -3.78
N GLU A 99 12.86 8.33 -4.84
CA GLU A 99 13.50 9.66 -4.82
C GLU A 99 12.53 10.79 -4.49
N GLU A 100 11.29 10.71 -5.01
CA GLU A 100 10.27 11.71 -4.72
C GLU A 100 9.80 11.63 -3.27
N LEU A 101 9.60 10.42 -2.75
CA LEU A 101 9.11 10.17 -1.39
C LEU A 101 10.12 10.60 -0.32
N GLN A 102 11.41 10.40 -0.57
CA GLN A 102 12.48 10.85 0.34
C GLN A 102 12.49 12.37 0.58
N LYS A 103 11.88 13.17 -0.29
CA LYS A 103 11.76 14.63 -0.10
C LYS A 103 10.81 15.01 1.03
N PHE A 104 9.94 14.11 1.43
CA PHE A 104 8.96 14.34 2.50
C PHE A 104 9.43 13.85 3.86
N GLY A 105 10.35 12.88 3.88
CA GLY A 105 10.88 12.32 5.09
C GLY A 105 11.54 10.95 4.89
N LYS A 106 11.89 10.30 5.99
CA LYS A 106 12.55 9.00 5.94
C LYS A 106 11.53 7.88 5.65
N VAL A 107 11.68 7.27 4.47
CA VAL A 107 10.87 6.12 4.05
C VAL A 107 11.39 4.85 4.74
N GLU A 108 10.52 4.13 5.43
CA GLU A 108 10.81 2.83 6.04
C GLU A 108 10.58 1.69 5.04
N ASP A 109 9.44 1.73 4.32
CA ASP A 109 9.07 0.66 3.38
C ASP A 109 8.14 1.18 2.27
N ILE A 110 8.23 0.59 1.09
CA ILE A 110 7.34 0.84 -0.05
C ILE A 110 6.83 -0.50 -0.59
N GLN A 111 5.51 -0.66 -0.61
CA GLN A 111 4.86 -1.86 -1.13
C GLN A 111 4.01 -1.51 -2.35
N VAL A 112 4.36 -2.06 -3.52
CA VAL A 112 3.64 -1.85 -4.79
C VAL A 112 2.84 -3.08 -5.14
N CYS A 113 1.50 -2.95 -5.22
CA CYS A 113 0.63 -4.08 -5.51
C CYS A 113 0.63 -4.44 -7.00
N GLU A 114 0.96 -5.70 -7.32
CA GLU A 114 0.77 -6.25 -8.66
C GLU A 114 -0.62 -6.87 -8.89
N ASN A 115 -1.46 -6.92 -7.85
CA ASN A 115 -2.83 -7.38 -7.96
C ASN A 115 -3.60 -6.66 -9.09
N LEU A 116 -4.53 -7.39 -9.72
CA LEU A 116 -5.35 -6.85 -10.82
C LEU A 116 -6.81 -6.59 -10.41
N GLY A 117 -7.18 -6.86 -9.17
CA GLY A 117 -8.51 -6.49 -8.64
C GLY A 117 -8.62 -4.98 -8.47
N ASP A 118 -9.78 -4.40 -8.86
CA ASP A 118 -10.03 -2.95 -8.88
C ASP A 118 -9.67 -2.22 -7.57
N HIS A 119 -9.81 -2.89 -6.43
CA HIS A 119 -9.53 -2.31 -5.11
C HIS A 119 -8.04 -2.25 -4.77
N MET A 120 -7.19 -2.95 -5.51
CA MET A 120 -5.75 -3.06 -5.19
C MET A 120 -4.84 -2.75 -6.38
N VAL A 121 -5.34 -2.77 -7.60
CA VAL A 121 -4.53 -2.61 -8.81
C VAL A 121 -3.72 -1.32 -8.76
N GLY A 122 -2.39 -1.47 -8.85
CA GLY A 122 -1.46 -0.35 -8.87
C GLY A 122 -1.42 0.50 -7.58
N ASN A 123 -1.97 0.02 -6.48
CA ASN A 123 -1.84 0.69 -5.19
C ASN A 123 -0.38 0.68 -4.72
N VAL A 124 0.06 1.83 -4.23
CA VAL A 124 1.37 1.99 -3.60
C VAL A 124 1.17 2.39 -2.15
N TYR A 125 1.70 1.58 -1.25
CA TYR A 125 1.72 1.86 0.17
C TYR A 125 3.11 2.30 0.56
N VAL A 126 3.20 3.42 1.25
CA VAL A 126 4.47 3.99 1.71
C VAL A 126 4.43 4.14 3.21
N LYS A 127 5.33 3.48 3.90
CA LYS A 127 5.50 3.64 5.33
C LYS A 127 6.68 4.56 5.60
N PHE A 128 6.44 5.59 6.39
CA PHE A 128 7.43 6.54 6.88
C PHE A 128 7.83 6.20 8.31
N ASN A 129 8.95 6.75 8.74
CA ASN A 129 9.46 6.55 10.09
C ASN A 129 8.57 7.22 11.16
N ASP A 130 7.83 8.27 10.76
CA ASP A 130 6.91 8.97 11.65
C ASP A 130 5.68 9.52 10.90
N GLU A 131 4.65 9.89 11.68
CA GLU A 131 3.37 10.37 11.15
C GLU A 131 3.47 11.77 10.53
N GLU A 132 4.44 12.61 10.93
CA GLU A 132 4.63 13.97 10.40
C GLU A 132 5.15 13.91 8.96
N ASP A 133 6.09 13.02 8.67
CA ASP A 133 6.60 12.74 7.32
C ASP A 133 5.49 12.18 6.42
N ALA A 134 4.72 11.22 6.95
CA ALA A 134 3.55 10.68 6.25
C ALA A 134 2.50 11.74 5.93
N GLN A 135 2.22 12.66 6.87
CA GLN A 135 1.32 13.79 6.65
C GLN A 135 1.85 14.73 5.57
N SER A 136 3.15 15.01 5.59
CA SER A 136 3.81 15.87 4.59
C SER A 136 3.70 15.26 3.19
N ALA A 137 3.95 13.95 3.07
CA ALA A 137 3.81 13.19 1.83
C ALA A 137 2.35 13.18 1.34
N LEU A 138 1.39 12.93 2.22
CA LEU A 138 -0.02 12.94 1.87
C LEU A 138 -0.46 14.28 1.31
N VAL A 139 -0.11 15.38 1.96
CA VAL A 139 -0.45 16.75 1.51
C VAL A 139 0.28 17.10 0.22
N GLY A 140 1.56 16.73 0.11
CA GLY A 140 2.40 17.05 -1.03
C GLY A 140 2.08 16.26 -2.31
N LEU A 141 1.55 15.04 -2.18
CA LEU A 141 1.24 14.17 -3.31
C LEU A 141 -0.23 14.24 -3.74
N ASN A 142 -1.16 14.42 -2.79
CA ASN A 142 -2.57 14.35 -3.09
C ASN A 142 -3.00 15.44 -4.07
N GLY A 143 -3.63 15.01 -5.16
CA GLY A 143 -4.07 15.92 -6.23
C GLY A 143 -3.01 16.26 -7.27
N ARG A 144 -1.74 15.87 -7.10
CA ARG A 144 -0.70 16.01 -8.13
C ARG A 144 -0.98 15.08 -9.31
N PHE A 145 -0.36 15.36 -10.44
CA PHE A 145 -0.44 14.50 -11.62
C PHE A 145 0.82 13.65 -11.74
N TYR A 146 0.63 12.35 -11.96
CA TYR A 146 1.68 11.40 -12.29
C TYR A 146 1.25 10.54 -13.50
N ALA A 147 2.10 10.43 -14.51
CA ALA A 147 1.80 9.68 -15.74
C ALA A 147 0.42 10.03 -16.35
N GLY A 148 0.04 11.32 -16.33
CA GLY A 148 -1.23 11.83 -16.85
C GLY A 148 -2.47 11.56 -16.00
N ARG A 149 -2.32 10.99 -14.80
CA ARG A 149 -3.41 10.71 -13.84
C ARG A 149 -3.24 11.52 -12.58
N GLN A 150 -4.35 11.97 -12.02
CA GLN A 150 -4.34 12.67 -10.72
C GLN A 150 -4.18 11.63 -9.59
N LEU A 151 -3.21 11.87 -8.72
CA LEU A 151 -2.97 11.04 -7.55
C LEU A 151 -4.06 11.26 -6.49
N THR A 152 -4.50 10.16 -5.90
CA THR A 152 -5.40 10.16 -4.74
C THR A 152 -4.72 9.45 -3.59
N CYS A 153 -4.45 10.21 -2.52
CA CYS A 153 -3.75 9.72 -1.35
C CYS A 153 -4.68 9.70 -0.14
N GLU A 154 -4.51 8.70 0.72
CA GLU A 154 -5.19 8.63 2.01
C GLU A 154 -4.28 7.94 3.03
N PHE A 155 -4.49 8.20 4.32
CA PHE A 155 -3.87 7.41 5.36
C PHE A 155 -4.38 5.98 5.34
N SER A 156 -3.47 5.02 5.41
CA SER A 156 -3.79 3.60 5.47
C SER A 156 -3.86 3.11 6.91
N PRO A 157 -4.80 2.22 7.26
CA PRO A 157 -4.82 1.55 8.56
C PRO A 157 -3.76 0.46 8.69
N VAL A 158 -3.01 0.16 7.63
CA VAL A 158 -1.98 -0.89 7.63
C VAL A 158 -0.76 -0.41 8.42
N THR A 159 -0.43 -1.10 9.49
CA THR A 159 0.75 -0.84 10.33
C THR A 159 1.83 -1.91 10.15
N ASP A 160 1.42 -3.10 9.70
CA ASP A 160 2.30 -4.25 9.46
C ASP A 160 2.00 -4.89 8.09
N PHE A 161 2.91 -4.71 7.15
CA PHE A 161 2.80 -5.30 5.82
C PHE A 161 2.95 -6.81 5.81
N HIS A 162 3.57 -7.39 6.83
CA HIS A 162 3.69 -8.86 6.96
C HIS A 162 2.32 -9.55 7.04
N GLU A 163 1.36 -8.89 7.69
CA GLU A 163 -0.03 -9.38 7.77
C GLU A 163 -0.83 -9.08 6.50
N ALA A 164 -0.48 -8.05 5.76
CA ALA A 164 -1.15 -7.63 4.54
C ALA A 164 -0.73 -8.43 3.30
N ARG A 165 0.51 -8.92 3.25
CA ARG A 165 1.06 -9.71 2.14
C ARG A 165 0.43 -11.09 2.05
N CYS A 166 0.32 -11.60 0.83
CA CYS A 166 -0.13 -12.96 0.57
C CYS A 166 1.03 -13.95 0.72
N ARG A 167 1.14 -14.63 1.87
CA ARG A 167 2.17 -15.64 2.10
C ARG A 167 2.23 -16.69 0.98
N GLN A 168 1.08 -17.14 0.47
CA GLN A 168 1.04 -18.11 -0.64
C GLN A 168 1.60 -17.53 -1.94
N PHE A 169 1.53 -16.23 -2.15
CA PHE A 169 2.13 -15.58 -3.32
C PHE A 169 3.64 -15.52 -3.16
N ASP A 170 4.13 -15.14 -2.01
CA ASP A 170 5.56 -15.10 -1.70
C ASP A 170 6.20 -16.52 -1.82
N GLU A 171 5.44 -17.57 -1.50
CA GLU A 171 5.81 -18.99 -1.67
C GLU A 171 5.56 -19.53 -3.10
N GLY A 172 5.00 -18.73 -4.02
CA GLY A 172 4.65 -19.15 -5.38
C GLY A 172 3.47 -20.13 -5.48
N THR A 173 2.65 -20.25 -4.43
CA THR A 173 1.56 -21.25 -4.31
C THR A 173 0.16 -20.65 -4.32
N CYS A 174 0.01 -19.33 -4.54
CA CYS A 174 -1.28 -18.67 -4.47
C CYS A 174 -2.22 -19.11 -5.61
N SER A 175 -3.24 -19.90 -5.26
CA SER A 175 -4.26 -20.37 -6.21
C SER A 175 -5.31 -19.30 -6.59
N ARG A 176 -5.37 -18.17 -5.88
CA ARG A 176 -6.30 -17.07 -6.18
C ARG A 176 -5.81 -16.18 -7.32
N GLY A 177 -4.54 -16.32 -7.69
CA GLY A 177 -3.93 -15.54 -8.76
C GLY A 177 -4.00 -14.03 -8.52
N PRO A 178 -4.00 -13.21 -9.59
CA PRO A 178 -3.92 -11.76 -9.49
C PRO A 178 -5.15 -11.09 -8.85
N TYR A 179 -6.23 -11.82 -8.62
CA TYR A 179 -7.45 -11.33 -7.96
C TYR A 179 -7.53 -11.70 -6.48
N CYS A 180 -6.41 -12.07 -5.87
CA CYS A 180 -6.31 -12.32 -4.45
C CYS A 180 -6.68 -11.06 -3.64
N ASN A 181 -7.28 -11.26 -2.44
CA ASN A 181 -7.58 -10.13 -1.55
C ASN A 181 -6.40 -9.71 -0.69
N PHE A 182 -5.32 -10.49 -0.62
CA PHE A 182 -4.07 -10.12 0.04
C PHE A 182 -3.11 -9.52 -0.97
N MET A 183 -2.18 -8.69 -0.50
CA MET A 183 -1.21 -8.04 -1.36
C MET A 183 -0.31 -9.08 -2.06
N HIS A 184 -0.25 -8.99 -3.37
CA HIS A 184 0.82 -9.53 -4.19
C HIS A 184 1.75 -8.38 -4.49
N ILE A 185 2.98 -8.45 -4.03
CA ILE A 185 3.91 -7.33 -4.13
C ILE A 185 4.86 -7.54 -5.30
N CYS A 186 4.98 -6.49 -6.12
CA CYS A 186 6.01 -6.38 -7.12
C CYS A 186 7.29 -5.89 -6.43
N GLU A 187 8.35 -6.68 -6.52
CA GLU A 187 9.62 -6.39 -5.84
C GLU A 187 10.61 -5.77 -6.83
N PRO A 188 11.34 -4.72 -6.45
CA PRO A 188 12.43 -4.21 -7.27
C PRO A 188 13.54 -5.26 -7.45
N SER A 189 14.33 -5.13 -8.52
CA SER A 189 15.45 -6.02 -8.73
C SER A 189 16.46 -5.93 -7.58
N ASN A 190 17.20 -7.02 -7.36
CA ASN A 190 18.20 -7.05 -6.31
C ASN A 190 19.25 -5.92 -6.47
N GLY A 191 19.61 -5.60 -7.72
CA GLY A 191 20.53 -4.52 -8.01
C GLY A 191 20.01 -3.14 -7.58
N LEU A 192 18.76 -2.85 -7.86
CA LEU A 192 18.13 -1.61 -7.43
C LEU A 192 17.99 -1.57 -5.90
N ARG A 193 17.55 -2.67 -5.27
CA ARG A 193 17.41 -2.75 -3.81
C ARG A 193 18.74 -2.45 -3.11
N GLU A 194 19.84 -3.10 -3.53
CA GLU A 194 21.17 -2.86 -2.97
C GLU A 194 21.67 -1.41 -3.18
N TYR A 195 21.24 -0.76 -4.27
CA TYR A 195 21.52 0.64 -4.52
C TYR A 195 20.74 1.55 -3.56
N LEU A 196 19.43 1.33 -3.43
CA LEU A 196 18.56 2.14 -2.58
C LEU A 196 18.95 2.03 -1.09
N ASP A 197 19.31 0.84 -0.62
CA ASP A 197 19.80 0.61 0.76
C ASP A 197 21.07 1.42 1.09
N LYS A 198 21.84 1.82 0.09
CA LYS A 198 23.07 2.63 0.30
C LYS A 198 22.80 4.13 0.29
N VAL A 199 21.66 4.57 -0.28
CA VAL A 199 21.32 5.99 -0.43
C VAL A 199 20.19 6.45 0.50
N SER A 200 19.62 5.52 1.30
CA SER A 200 18.56 5.74 2.30
C SER A 200 19.01 6.43 3.58
#